data_fb36c69d7f1895113b27dd15136902bf
#
_entry.id   fb36c69d7f1895113b27dd15136902bf
#
_cell.length_a   1.000
_cell.length_b   1.000
_cell.length_c   1.000
_cell.angle_alpha   90.00
_cell.angle_beta   90.00
_cell.angle_gamma   90.00
#
_symmetry.space_group_name_H-M   'P 1'
#
loop_
_entity.id
_entity.type
_entity.pdbx_description
1 polymer ?
#
loop_
_entity_poly.entity_id
_entity_poly.type
_entity_poly.pdbx_seq_one_letter_code
_entity_poly.pdbx_strand_id
1 'polypeptide(L)'
;MNHTTKKCLITFMIVLFSMSFLFPSVSSARNHTSYAASTASVPSGQYYRSQEVALHSHVQKASLYYTTDGSQPTTQSQLYKKPIHIETDTTLKVSVYKKNRRLSTSTYNYRFVTREDIASSFLSFEYQGMPYRLYIPKNHKRGKAYPLVLFLHGGGERGTDNQKQLLANDGAALWASPEVQKKHPSYVLAPQARNAVDGGFALTRNSQNEIDLTNVFQFSPDLHKAYDVLQHVLTSYQIDQKRIYATGLSQGGFGTYQLNITYPRLFAAMIPIAGGADPSKAGILAHKPIWAFHAEDDSIIPISYARNTIQAIQKAGGQPLYTEYASKYGYDHASWTPAYETPGLTDWLFAQRRSFR
;
A
#
# COMPACT_ATOMS: atom_id res chain seq x y z
N MET A 1 65.76 41.96 -50.01
CA MET A 1 65.92 43.29 -49.36
C MET A 1 65.88 43.08 -47.87
N ASN A 2 67.05 43.37 -47.29
CA ASN A 2 67.44 43.54 -45.93
C ASN A 2 66.40 43.89 -44.85
N HIS A 3 66.51 43.27 -43.64
CA HIS A 3 66.98 43.96 -42.44
C HIS A 3 67.07 42.98 -41.25
N THR A 4 68.25 42.69 -40.92
CA THR A 4 69.07 42.90 -39.77
C THR A 4 68.48 42.67 -38.37
N THR A 5 68.96 41.61 -37.78
CA THR A 5 68.94 41.22 -36.38
C THR A 5 69.62 42.19 -35.43
N LYS A 6 69.03 42.47 -34.27
CA LYS A 6 69.77 42.95 -33.08
C LYS A 6 69.51 42.00 -31.92
N LYS A 7 70.58 41.34 -31.46
CA LYS A 7 70.64 40.58 -30.23
C LYS A 7 70.77 41.58 -29.06
N CYS A 8 69.92 41.44 -28.06
CA CYS A 8 70.08 42.11 -26.79
C CYS A 8 70.34 41.03 -25.70
N LEU A 9 71.52 41.09 -25.11
CA LEU A 9 71.99 40.27 -24.02
C LEU A 9 71.39 40.83 -22.71
N ILE A 10 70.54 40.06 -22.00
CA ILE A 10 70.17 40.46 -20.65
C ILE A 10 70.69 39.39 -19.68
N THR A 11 71.56 39.86 -18.80
CA THR A 11 72.21 39.12 -17.71
C THR A 11 71.16 38.81 -16.64
N PHE A 12 70.90 37.51 -16.39
CA PHE A 12 70.02 37.11 -15.33
C PHE A 12 70.81 36.92 -14.01
N MET A 13 70.52 37.77 -13.06
CA MET A 13 70.99 37.67 -11.68
C MET A 13 70.12 36.71 -10.90
N ILE A 14 70.65 35.55 -10.50
CA ILE A 14 69.90 34.54 -9.72
C ILE A 14 69.96 34.98 -8.25
N VAL A 15 68.80 35.39 -7.73
CA VAL A 15 68.59 35.57 -6.28
C VAL A 15 67.94 34.31 -5.76
N LEU A 16 68.73 33.54 -4.96
CA LEU A 16 68.27 32.40 -4.21
C LEU A 16 67.38 32.85 -3.04
N PHE A 17 66.07 32.76 -3.17
CA PHE A 17 65.14 32.89 -2.06
C PHE A 17 64.90 31.51 -1.46
N SER A 18 65.41 31.28 -0.26
CA SER A 18 65.04 30.04 0.53
C SER A 18 63.67 30.20 1.08
N MET A 19 62.66 29.56 0.38
CA MET A 19 61.32 29.50 0.82
C MET A 19 61.12 28.22 1.70
N SER A 20 61.06 28.47 3.02
CA SER A 20 60.70 27.46 4.00
C SER A 20 59.21 27.06 3.79
N PHE A 21 58.96 25.91 3.18
CA PHE A 21 57.59 25.34 3.10
C PHE A 21 57.21 24.82 4.48
N LEU A 22 56.35 25.57 5.18
CA LEU A 22 55.53 25.08 6.27
C LEU A 22 54.43 24.20 5.65
N PHE A 23 54.55 22.89 5.69
CA PHE A 23 53.49 21.96 5.38
C PHE A 23 52.44 22.07 6.51
N PRO A 24 51.18 22.44 6.21
CA PRO A 24 50.15 22.29 7.19
C PRO A 24 49.97 20.78 7.45
N SER A 25 50.05 20.37 8.70
CA SER A 25 49.72 19.04 9.14
C SER A 25 48.24 18.79 8.78
N VAL A 26 47.99 17.96 7.76
CA VAL A 26 46.64 17.46 7.45
C VAL A 26 46.25 16.56 8.60
N SER A 27 45.50 17.12 9.54
CA SER A 27 44.75 16.34 10.51
C SER A 27 43.79 15.47 9.74
N SER A 28 44.11 14.18 9.62
CA SER A 28 43.20 13.17 9.10
C SER A 28 42.00 13.10 10.04
N ALA A 29 40.96 13.88 9.73
CA ALA A 29 39.67 13.65 10.33
C ALA A 29 39.24 12.24 9.93
N ARG A 30 39.43 11.27 10.82
CA ARG A 30 38.80 9.96 10.70
C ARG A 30 37.30 10.23 10.63
N ASN A 31 36.73 10.07 9.44
CA ASN A 31 35.30 9.94 9.29
C ASN A 31 34.87 8.70 10.09
N HIS A 32 34.59 8.87 11.38
CA HIS A 32 33.81 7.95 12.13
C HIS A 32 32.39 8.02 11.55
N THR A 33 32.08 7.16 10.58
CA THR A 33 30.70 6.76 10.35
C THR A 33 30.23 6.18 11.68
N SER A 34 29.58 7.00 12.50
CA SER A 34 28.96 6.53 13.72
C SER A 34 27.79 5.65 13.30
N TYR A 35 28.00 4.35 13.23
CA TYR A 35 26.88 3.42 13.14
C TYR A 35 25.97 3.70 14.34
N ALA A 36 24.68 3.92 14.05
CA ALA A 36 23.70 4.09 15.11
C ALA A 36 23.79 2.88 16.05
N ALA A 37 24.00 3.11 17.34
CA ALA A 37 24.14 2.03 18.31
C ALA A 37 22.82 1.26 18.55
N SER A 38 21.70 1.76 18.00
CA SER A 38 20.39 1.11 17.98
C SER A 38 19.67 1.34 16.65
N THR A 39 18.80 0.39 16.27
CA THR A 39 17.89 0.50 15.14
C THR A 39 16.46 0.21 15.58
N ALA A 40 15.49 0.83 14.88
CA ALA A 40 14.07 0.51 14.97
C ALA A 40 13.66 -0.32 13.75
N SER A 41 12.78 -1.31 13.95
CA SER A 41 12.25 -2.16 12.87
C SER A 41 11.43 -1.36 11.85
N VAL A 42 10.79 -0.28 12.32
CA VAL A 42 9.98 0.63 11.51
C VAL A 42 10.74 1.96 11.40
N PRO A 43 11.10 2.44 10.20
CA PRO A 43 11.81 3.70 10.02
C PRO A 43 10.92 4.91 10.30
N SER A 44 11.51 6.09 10.49
CA SER A 44 10.76 7.36 10.49
C SER A 44 9.97 7.51 9.19
N GLY A 45 8.73 8.02 9.28
CA GLY A 45 7.88 8.18 8.11
C GLY A 45 6.45 8.58 8.41
N GLN A 46 5.63 8.58 7.36
CA GLN A 46 4.19 8.71 7.43
C GLN A 46 3.56 7.32 7.33
N TYR A 47 2.52 7.09 8.13
CA TYR A 47 1.82 5.83 8.26
C TYR A 47 0.32 6.07 8.32
N TYR A 48 -0.45 5.15 7.78
CA TYR A 48 -1.90 5.15 7.88
C TYR A 48 -2.36 4.25 9.02
N ARG A 49 -1.60 3.18 9.28
CA ARG A 49 -1.93 2.19 10.31
C ARG A 49 -0.96 2.24 11.47
N SER A 50 -1.42 1.79 12.63
CA SER A 50 -0.58 1.60 13.81
C SER A 50 0.65 0.74 13.48
N GLN A 51 1.74 0.99 14.19
CA GLN A 51 3.02 0.33 13.98
C GLN A 51 3.49 -0.36 15.24
N GLU A 52 3.99 -1.59 15.11
CA GLU A 52 4.69 -2.33 16.17
C GLU A 52 6.21 -2.15 15.98
N VAL A 53 6.80 -1.28 16.77
CA VAL A 53 8.19 -0.87 16.63
C VAL A 53 9.09 -1.68 17.55
N ALA A 54 9.81 -2.63 16.98
CA ALA A 54 10.87 -3.35 17.68
C ALA A 54 12.18 -2.54 17.66
N LEU A 55 12.88 -2.52 18.79
CA LEU A 55 14.19 -1.87 18.94
C LEU A 55 15.29 -2.92 19.06
N HIS A 56 16.41 -2.67 18.40
CA HIS A 56 17.57 -3.53 18.46
C HIS A 56 18.82 -2.71 18.82
N SER A 57 19.64 -3.24 19.75
CA SER A 57 20.96 -2.67 20.09
C SER A 57 22.07 -3.42 19.38
N HIS A 58 22.97 -2.70 18.75
CA HIS A 58 24.22 -3.23 18.19
C HIS A 58 25.33 -3.36 19.22
N VAL A 59 25.07 -2.93 20.48
CA VAL A 59 26.02 -2.99 21.57
C VAL A 59 25.68 -4.16 22.49
N GLN A 60 26.57 -5.13 22.60
CA GLN A 60 26.37 -6.30 23.48
C GLN A 60 26.19 -5.88 24.95
N LYS A 61 25.23 -6.52 25.63
CA LYS A 61 24.91 -6.28 27.05
C LYS A 61 24.57 -4.81 27.35
N ALA A 62 23.99 -4.10 26.38
CA ALA A 62 23.45 -2.76 26.59
C ALA A 62 21.96 -2.82 26.90
N SER A 63 21.48 -1.82 27.63
CA SER A 63 20.05 -1.56 27.86
C SER A 63 19.56 -0.45 26.98
N LEU A 64 18.34 -0.57 26.44
CA LEU A 64 17.66 0.45 25.67
C LEU A 64 16.61 1.11 26.57
N TYR A 65 16.72 2.43 26.75
CA TYR A 65 15.67 3.24 27.39
C TYR A 65 15.05 4.15 26.33
N TYR A 66 13.75 4.37 26.42
CA TYR A 66 13.05 5.17 25.42
C TYR A 66 12.01 6.11 26.02
N THR A 67 11.64 7.13 25.25
CA THR A 67 10.51 8.04 25.44
C THR A 67 9.73 8.17 24.14
N THR A 68 8.43 8.46 24.23
CA THR A 68 7.53 8.62 23.07
C THR A 68 7.11 10.07 22.83
N ASP A 69 7.50 10.98 23.71
CA ASP A 69 7.20 12.42 23.68
C ASP A 69 8.34 13.29 23.13
N GLY A 70 9.45 12.64 22.73
CA GLY A 70 10.64 13.35 22.23
C GLY A 70 11.57 13.88 23.33
N SER A 71 11.26 13.65 24.61
CA SER A 71 12.18 13.97 25.69
C SER A 71 13.44 13.08 25.65
N GLN A 72 14.52 13.53 26.30
CA GLN A 72 15.78 12.78 26.32
C GLN A 72 15.67 11.56 27.26
N PRO A 73 15.80 10.30 26.76
CA PRO A 73 15.76 9.14 27.63
C PRO A 73 16.92 9.09 28.61
N THR A 74 16.60 8.74 29.87
CA THR A 74 17.54 8.49 30.97
C THR A 74 17.35 7.08 31.48
N THR A 75 18.15 6.65 32.49
CA THR A 75 17.97 5.37 33.16
C THR A 75 16.68 5.28 33.99
N GLN A 76 15.96 6.41 34.17
CA GLN A 76 14.63 6.48 34.81
C GLN A 76 13.49 6.37 33.75
N SER A 77 13.79 6.45 32.46
CA SER A 77 12.81 6.28 31.39
C SER A 77 12.41 4.83 31.21
N GLN A 78 11.45 4.55 30.32
CA GLN A 78 11.00 3.19 30.08
C GLN A 78 12.12 2.31 29.51
N LEU A 79 12.33 1.16 30.15
CA LEU A 79 13.25 0.13 29.68
C LEU A 79 12.55 -0.67 28.57
N TYR A 80 13.17 -0.77 27.41
CA TYR A 80 12.64 -1.55 26.29
C TYR A 80 12.67 -3.06 26.61
N LYS A 81 11.52 -3.72 26.53
CA LYS A 81 11.35 -5.16 26.75
C LYS A 81 10.55 -5.88 25.67
N LYS A 82 9.69 -5.16 24.94
CA LYS A 82 8.81 -5.68 23.88
C LYS A 82 8.56 -4.59 22.84
N PRO A 83 8.07 -4.94 21.64
CA PRO A 83 7.69 -3.96 20.62
C PRO A 83 6.79 -2.85 21.21
N ILE A 84 6.97 -1.64 20.72
CA ILE A 84 6.25 -0.43 21.13
C ILE A 84 5.13 -0.22 20.12
N HIS A 85 3.89 -0.23 20.61
CA HIS A 85 2.73 0.12 19.79
C HIS A 85 2.67 1.63 19.61
N ILE A 86 2.60 2.08 18.37
CA ILE A 86 2.52 3.50 17.99
C ILE A 86 1.36 3.68 17.01
N GLU A 87 0.36 4.49 17.38
CA GLU A 87 -0.85 4.74 16.58
C GLU A 87 -1.17 6.22 16.39
N THR A 88 -0.38 7.10 17.01
CA THR A 88 -0.51 8.56 16.90
C THR A 88 0.84 9.19 16.60
N ASP A 89 0.83 10.45 16.19
CA ASP A 89 2.05 11.24 15.98
C ASP A 89 2.99 11.13 17.16
N THR A 90 4.17 10.55 16.91
CA THR A 90 5.11 10.20 17.99
C THR A 90 6.53 10.55 17.59
N THR A 91 7.25 11.18 18.52
CA THR A 91 8.70 11.31 18.46
C THR A 91 9.33 10.32 19.44
N LEU A 92 9.69 9.14 18.94
CA LEU A 92 10.37 8.11 19.71
C LEU A 92 11.86 8.43 19.79
N LYS A 93 12.37 8.66 21.02
CA LYS A 93 13.80 8.70 21.27
C LYS A 93 14.26 7.45 22.00
N VAL A 94 15.42 6.93 21.59
CA VAL A 94 15.99 5.69 22.13
C VAL A 94 17.43 5.95 22.52
N SER A 95 17.76 5.77 23.81
CA SER A 95 19.13 5.87 24.32
C SER A 95 19.69 4.49 24.65
N VAL A 96 20.90 4.22 24.18
CA VAL A 96 21.67 3.01 24.49
C VAL A 96 22.53 3.26 25.70
N TYR A 97 22.40 2.45 26.74
CA TYR A 97 23.20 2.52 27.97
C TYR A 97 23.98 1.23 28.21
N LYS A 98 25.25 1.38 28.63
CA LYS A 98 26.08 0.28 29.12
C LYS A 98 26.76 0.70 30.42
N LYS A 99 26.61 -0.08 31.49
CA LYS A 99 27.13 0.24 32.83
C LYS A 99 26.77 1.69 33.24
N ASN A 100 25.50 2.04 33.15
CA ASN A 100 24.93 3.37 33.46
C ASN A 100 25.47 4.56 32.67
N ARG A 101 26.34 4.32 31.68
CA ARG A 101 26.84 5.35 30.75
C ARG A 101 26.01 5.33 29.47
N ARG A 102 25.46 6.49 29.07
CA ARG A 102 24.81 6.68 27.79
C ARG A 102 25.87 6.67 26.67
N LEU A 103 25.67 5.82 25.67
CA LEU A 103 26.55 5.66 24.53
C LEU A 103 26.06 6.47 23.33
N SER A 104 24.76 6.44 23.07
CA SER A 104 24.14 7.14 21.94
C SER A 104 22.64 7.38 22.18
N THR A 105 22.06 8.25 21.38
CA THR A 105 20.61 8.45 21.29
C THR A 105 20.23 8.49 19.81
N SER A 106 19.17 7.75 19.43
CA SER A 106 18.53 7.78 18.12
C SER A 106 17.15 8.41 18.25
N THR A 107 16.70 9.12 17.21
CA THR A 107 15.35 9.72 17.16
C THR A 107 14.61 9.18 15.95
N TYR A 108 13.36 8.77 16.15
CA TYR A 108 12.47 8.30 15.11
C TYR A 108 11.17 9.13 15.18
N ASN A 109 10.73 9.64 14.04
CA ASN A 109 9.50 10.44 13.93
C ASN A 109 8.46 9.66 13.15
N TYR A 110 7.34 9.37 13.79
CA TYR A 110 6.17 8.73 13.19
C TYR A 110 5.07 9.77 13.06
N ARG A 111 4.49 9.88 11.87
CA ARG A 111 3.37 10.77 11.56
C ARG A 111 2.25 9.92 11.00
N PHE A 112 1.03 10.17 11.45
CA PHE A 112 -0.13 9.42 11.00
C PHE A 112 -1.00 10.31 10.10
N VAL A 113 -1.44 9.73 9.00
CA VAL A 113 -2.36 10.36 8.06
C VAL A 113 -3.74 9.75 8.24
N THR A 114 -4.78 10.56 8.04
CA THR A 114 -6.17 10.10 8.11
C THR A 114 -6.62 9.53 6.75
N ARG A 115 -7.79 8.89 6.74
CA ARG A 115 -8.42 8.43 5.49
C ARG A 115 -8.74 9.61 4.58
N GLU A 116 -9.17 10.73 5.14
CA GLU A 116 -9.46 11.98 4.46
C GLU A 116 -8.20 12.55 3.78
N ASP A 117 -7.05 12.49 4.46
CA ASP A 117 -5.76 12.91 3.89
C ASP A 117 -5.40 12.05 2.68
N ILE A 118 -5.60 10.73 2.78
CA ILE A 118 -5.36 9.80 1.67
C ILE A 118 -6.36 10.06 0.54
N ALA A 119 -7.66 10.19 0.84
CA ALA A 119 -8.71 10.46 -0.15
C ALA A 119 -8.46 11.77 -0.92
N SER A 120 -7.93 12.81 -0.25
CA SER A 120 -7.57 14.09 -0.87
C SER A 120 -6.48 13.95 -1.95
N SER A 121 -5.69 12.88 -1.91
CA SER A 121 -4.63 12.59 -2.88
C SER A 121 -5.13 11.91 -4.16
N PHE A 122 -6.40 11.49 -4.20
CA PHE A 122 -7.02 10.93 -5.40
C PHE A 122 -7.56 12.04 -6.30
N LEU A 123 -7.24 11.96 -7.58
CA LEU A 123 -7.83 12.82 -8.60
C LEU A 123 -9.28 12.40 -8.87
N SER A 124 -10.14 13.36 -9.16
CA SER A 124 -11.57 13.14 -9.45
C SER A 124 -11.81 13.22 -10.95
N PHE A 125 -12.48 12.21 -11.48
CA PHE A 125 -12.81 12.07 -12.89
C PHE A 125 -14.21 11.53 -13.08
N GLU A 126 -14.68 11.62 -14.32
CA GLU A 126 -15.87 10.94 -14.83
C GLU A 126 -15.58 10.36 -16.22
N TYR A 127 -16.09 9.18 -16.51
CA TYR A 127 -16.04 8.57 -17.82
C TYR A 127 -17.36 7.86 -18.14
N GLN A 128 -18.00 8.22 -19.25
CA GLN A 128 -19.29 7.70 -19.69
C GLN A 128 -20.38 7.73 -18.60
N GLY A 129 -20.43 8.82 -17.82
CA GLY A 129 -21.41 9.02 -16.74
C GLY A 129 -21.11 8.18 -15.48
N MET A 130 -19.93 7.58 -15.34
CA MET A 130 -19.48 6.93 -14.11
C MET A 130 -18.39 7.79 -13.45
N PRO A 131 -18.65 8.34 -12.26
CA PRO A 131 -17.62 9.01 -11.49
C PRO A 131 -16.60 8.00 -10.98
N TYR A 132 -15.32 8.39 -10.98
CA TYR A 132 -14.25 7.58 -10.41
C TYR A 132 -13.14 8.40 -9.80
N ARG A 133 -12.43 7.80 -8.88
CA ARG A 133 -11.24 8.36 -8.26
C ARG A 133 -10.01 7.56 -8.69
N LEU A 134 -8.93 8.28 -8.97
CA LEU A 134 -7.67 7.69 -9.39
C LEU A 134 -6.52 8.25 -8.55
N TYR A 135 -5.85 7.39 -7.80
CA TYR A 135 -4.56 7.70 -7.20
C TYR A 135 -3.44 7.38 -8.19
N ILE A 136 -2.53 8.33 -8.36
CA ILE A 136 -1.33 8.20 -9.18
C ILE A 136 -0.12 8.14 -8.24
N PRO A 137 0.79 7.13 -8.35
CA PRO A 137 1.93 7.03 -7.45
C PRO A 137 2.79 8.30 -7.53
N LYS A 138 3.04 8.96 -6.37
CA LYS A 138 3.69 10.29 -6.29
C LYS A 138 5.05 10.37 -6.98
N ASN A 139 5.81 9.27 -6.94
CA ASN A 139 7.16 9.20 -7.50
C ASN A 139 7.19 8.42 -8.83
N HIS A 140 6.09 8.44 -9.62
CA HIS A 140 6.08 7.77 -10.89
C HIS A 140 7.12 8.39 -11.85
N LYS A 141 7.89 7.52 -12.49
CA LYS A 141 8.93 7.93 -13.46
C LYS A 141 8.38 7.77 -14.88
N ARG A 142 8.61 8.77 -15.72
CA ARG A 142 8.26 8.70 -17.14
C ARG A 142 8.88 7.44 -17.78
N GLY A 143 8.10 6.69 -18.54
CA GLY A 143 8.56 5.45 -19.18
C GLY A 143 8.57 4.20 -18.29
N LYS A 144 8.23 4.32 -16.99
CA LYS A 144 8.09 3.18 -16.09
C LYS A 144 6.61 2.84 -15.89
N ALA A 145 6.24 1.59 -16.14
CA ALA A 145 4.90 1.09 -15.85
C ALA A 145 4.78 0.64 -14.39
N TYR A 146 3.62 0.91 -13.78
CA TYR A 146 3.32 0.58 -12.38
C TYR A 146 2.08 -0.32 -12.29
N PRO A 147 1.96 -1.14 -11.23
CA PRO A 147 0.74 -1.92 -10.97
C PRO A 147 -0.49 -1.03 -10.84
N LEU A 148 -1.67 -1.63 -11.02
CA LEU A 148 -2.95 -1.01 -10.74
C LEU A 148 -3.78 -1.91 -9.83
N VAL A 149 -4.39 -1.33 -8.78
CA VAL A 149 -5.40 -1.95 -7.94
C VAL A 149 -6.75 -1.31 -8.27
N LEU A 150 -7.69 -2.10 -8.77
CA LEU A 150 -9.09 -1.73 -8.90
C LEU A 150 -9.81 -2.08 -7.60
N PHE A 151 -10.44 -1.08 -6.97
CA PHE A 151 -11.29 -1.25 -5.80
C PHE A 151 -12.76 -1.07 -6.18
N LEU A 152 -13.59 -2.06 -5.88
CA LEU A 152 -15.03 -2.04 -6.02
C LEU A 152 -15.69 -1.94 -4.64
N HIS A 153 -16.40 -0.87 -4.40
CA HIS A 153 -17.02 -0.56 -3.10
C HIS A 153 -18.29 -1.39 -2.82
N GLY A 154 -18.80 -1.32 -1.61
CA GLY A 154 -20.03 -1.96 -1.16
C GLY A 154 -21.31 -1.21 -1.55
N GLY A 155 -22.46 -1.74 -1.14
CA GLY A 155 -23.76 -1.16 -1.46
C GLY A 155 -24.04 0.19 -0.81
N GLY A 156 -23.40 0.48 0.31
CA GLY A 156 -23.53 1.75 1.05
C GLY A 156 -22.88 2.95 0.39
N GLU A 157 -21.85 2.71 -0.44
CA GLU A 157 -21.04 3.75 -1.08
C GLU A 157 -21.55 4.15 -2.47
N ARG A 158 -22.67 3.58 -2.92
CA ARG A 158 -23.34 3.98 -4.17
C ARG A 158 -23.75 5.45 -4.14
N GLY A 159 -23.64 6.12 -5.26
CA GLY A 159 -23.97 7.55 -5.38
C GLY A 159 -23.39 8.21 -6.62
N THR A 160 -23.30 9.53 -6.54
CA THR A 160 -22.71 10.40 -7.57
C THR A 160 -21.78 11.46 -6.95
N ASP A 161 -21.54 11.38 -5.64
CA ASP A 161 -20.69 12.33 -4.91
C ASP A 161 -19.19 12.13 -5.19
N ASN A 162 -18.83 11.01 -5.75
CA ASN A 162 -17.45 10.61 -6.04
C ASN A 162 -16.53 10.68 -4.81
N GLN A 163 -17.05 10.40 -3.60
CA GLN A 163 -16.34 10.47 -2.32
C GLN A 163 -16.57 9.26 -1.42
N LYS A 164 -17.82 8.78 -1.30
CA LYS A 164 -18.18 7.70 -0.37
C LYS A 164 -17.32 6.44 -0.57
N GLN A 165 -17.00 6.08 -1.82
CA GLN A 165 -16.17 4.93 -2.14
C GLN A 165 -14.72 5.02 -1.59
N LEU A 166 -14.27 6.22 -1.18
CA LEU A 166 -12.97 6.41 -0.55
C LEU A 166 -13.07 6.56 0.97
N LEU A 167 -14.18 7.12 1.48
CA LEU A 167 -14.28 7.57 2.87
C LEU A 167 -14.98 6.57 3.79
N ALA A 168 -15.82 5.67 3.27
CA ALA A 168 -16.63 4.80 4.11
C ALA A 168 -15.85 3.63 4.74
N ASN A 169 -14.76 3.20 4.11
CA ASN A 169 -13.94 2.08 4.57
C ASN A 169 -12.50 2.17 4.03
N ASP A 170 -11.65 1.22 4.41
CA ASP A 170 -10.22 1.21 4.06
C ASP A 170 -9.92 0.63 2.67
N GLY A 171 -10.93 0.20 1.95
CA GLY A 171 -10.76 -0.57 0.73
C GLY A 171 -9.99 0.12 -0.39
N ALA A 172 -10.11 1.45 -0.53
CA ALA A 172 -9.27 2.22 -1.44
C ALA A 172 -8.05 2.82 -0.73
N ALA A 173 -8.24 3.32 0.51
CA ALA A 173 -7.23 4.05 1.26
C ALA A 173 -5.98 3.21 1.56
N LEU A 174 -6.15 1.93 1.89
CA LEU A 174 -5.04 1.01 2.15
C LEU A 174 -4.00 1.03 1.03
N TRP A 175 -4.45 0.90 -0.22
CA TRP A 175 -3.55 0.77 -1.37
C TRP A 175 -2.83 2.08 -1.71
N ALA A 176 -3.41 3.22 -1.34
CA ALA A 176 -2.83 4.54 -1.51
C ALA A 176 -2.10 5.06 -0.24
N SER A 177 -2.05 4.26 0.83
CA SER A 177 -1.39 4.64 2.08
C SER A 177 0.12 4.84 1.90
N PRO A 178 0.74 5.72 2.70
CA PRO A 178 2.17 6.04 2.55
C PRO A 178 3.08 4.81 2.63
N GLU A 179 2.81 3.90 3.57
CA GLU A 179 3.60 2.69 3.77
C GLU A 179 3.48 1.71 2.59
N VAL A 180 2.26 1.52 2.06
CA VAL A 180 2.05 0.65 0.90
C VAL A 180 2.69 1.27 -0.35
N GLN A 181 2.47 2.55 -0.60
CA GLN A 181 3.02 3.25 -1.75
C GLN A 181 4.56 3.36 -1.73
N LYS A 182 5.16 3.43 -0.56
CA LYS A 182 6.62 3.40 -0.41
C LYS A 182 7.21 2.07 -0.87
N LYS A 183 6.54 0.96 -0.53
CA LYS A 183 6.99 -0.41 -0.84
C LYS A 183 6.53 -0.87 -2.22
N HIS A 184 5.30 -0.56 -2.57
CA HIS A 184 4.59 -1.01 -3.76
C HIS A 184 3.93 0.16 -4.49
N PRO A 185 4.70 1.10 -5.10
CA PRO A 185 4.11 2.21 -5.85
C PRO A 185 3.16 1.68 -6.92
N SER A 186 1.89 2.11 -6.88
CA SER A 186 0.82 1.60 -7.73
C SER A 186 -0.27 2.64 -7.95
N TYR A 187 -0.98 2.53 -9.06
CA TYR A 187 -2.25 3.23 -9.27
C TYR A 187 -3.34 2.57 -8.44
N VAL A 188 -4.29 3.37 -7.94
CA VAL A 188 -5.51 2.86 -7.30
C VAL A 188 -6.71 3.49 -7.99
N LEU A 189 -7.58 2.66 -8.54
CA LEU A 189 -8.77 3.06 -9.27
C LEU A 189 -10.02 2.69 -8.46
N ALA A 190 -10.88 3.66 -8.16
CA ALA A 190 -12.11 3.47 -7.39
C ALA A 190 -13.30 4.11 -8.12
N PRO A 191 -13.99 3.40 -9.03
CA PRO A 191 -15.24 3.85 -9.62
C PRO A 191 -16.37 3.85 -8.60
N GLN A 192 -17.39 4.73 -8.78
CA GLN A 192 -18.58 4.77 -7.94
C GLN A 192 -19.81 4.34 -8.74
N ALA A 193 -20.47 3.28 -8.29
CA ALA A 193 -21.73 2.79 -8.85
C ALA A 193 -22.91 3.70 -8.45
N ARG A 194 -23.91 3.77 -9.31
CA ARG A 194 -25.13 4.58 -9.09
C ARG A 194 -25.96 4.07 -7.90
N ASN A 195 -26.61 4.99 -7.21
CA ASN A 195 -27.63 4.64 -6.24
C ASN A 195 -29.00 4.47 -6.96
N ALA A 196 -29.14 3.36 -7.68
CA ALA A 196 -30.33 2.97 -8.43
C ALA A 196 -30.63 1.49 -8.15
N VAL A 197 -31.85 1.03 -8.51
CA VAL A 197 -32.26 -0.37 -8.34
C VAL A 197 -31.32 -1.32 -9.10
N ASP A 198 -30.99 -0.98 -10.34
CA ASP A 198 -30.03 -1.70 -11.18
C ASP A 198 -28.55 -1.28 -10.94
N GLY A 199 -28.32 -0.37 -10.01
CA GLY A 199 -27.00 0.13 -9.67
C GLY A 199 -26.24 -0.79 -8.73
N GLY A 200 -24.93 -0.90 -8.97
CA GLY A 200 -24.04 -1.74 -8.15
C GLY A 200 -23.20 -2.70 -8.99
N PHE A 201 -22.31 -3.42 -8.32
CA PHE A 201 -21.34 -4.33 -8.95
C PHE A 201 -21.77 -5.78 -8.75
N ALA A 202 -22.42 -6.39 -9.76
CA ALA A 202 -22.84 -7.80 -9.79
C ALA A 202 -23.91 -8.23 -8.74
N LEU A 203 -24.35 -7.31 -7.92
CA LEU A 203 -25.41 -7.50 -6.94
C LEU A 203 -26.29 -6.25 -6.96
N THR A 204 -27.56 -6.41 -7.32
CA THR A 204 -28.52 -5.32 -7.47
C THR A 204 -29.52 -5.29 -6.32
N ARG A 205 -30.53 -4.44 -6.40
CA ARG A 205 -31.61 -4.34 -5.43
C ARG A 205 -32.96 -4.61 -6.09
N ASN A 206 -33.91 -5.06 -5.29
CA ASN A 206 -35.29 -5.19 -5.72
C ASN A 206 -36.02 -3.82 -5.69
N SER A 207 -37.29 -3.79 -6.06
CA SER A 207 -38.13 -2.58 -6.08
C SER A 207 -38.32 -1.95 -4.69
N GLN A 208 -38.13 -2.71 -3.62
CA GLN A 208 -38.17 -2.24 -2.23
C GLN A 208 -36.82 -1.71 -1.74
N ASN A 209 -35.82 -1.60 -2.62
CA ASN A 209 -34.45 -1.21 -2.32
C ASN A 209 -33.70 -2.17 -1.37
N GLU A 210 -34.10 -3.42 -1.31
CA GLU A 210 -33.43 -4.50 -0.59
C GLU A 210 -32.44 -5.21 -1.50
N ILE A 211 -31.42 -5.82 -0.92
CA ILE A 211 -30.44 -6.62 -1.68
C ILE A 211 -31.15 -7.81 -2.32
N ASP A 212 -31.08 -7.93 -3.63
CA ASP A 212 -31.66 -9.03 -4.38
C ASP A 212 -30.68 -10.21 -4.45
N LEU A 213 -30.79 -11.12 -3.47
CA LEU A 213 -29.99 -12.35 -3.43
C LEU A 213 -30.49 -13.43 -4.41
N THR A 214 -31.62 -13.22 -5.08
CA THR A 214 -32.14 -14.17 -6.10
C THR A 214 -31.47 -13.93 -7.47
N ASN A 215 -30.88 -12.75 -7.66
CA ASN A 215 -30.30 -12.33 -8.93
C ASN A 215 -28.82 -11.90 -8.78
N VAL A 216 -28.06 -12.72 -8.07
CA VAL A 216 -26.62 -12.55 -7.89
C VAL A 216 -25.84 -13.10 -9.09
N PHE A 217 -24.56 -12.77 -9.18
CA PHE A 217 -23.63 -13.21 -10.23
C PHE A 217 -23.86 -12.61 -11.61
N GLN A 218 -24.60 -11.49 -11.69
CA GLN A 218 -24.81 -10.80 -12.95
C GLN A 218 -23.65 -9.84 -13.26
N PHE A 219 -23.40 -9.64 -14.53
CA PHE A 219 -22.54 -8.57 -15.00
C PHE A 219 -23.41 -7.31 -15.17
N SER A 220 -23.60 -6.57 -14.07
CA SER A 220 -24.52 -5.42 -14.01
C SER A 220 -24.08 -4.27 -14.93
N PRO A 221 -25.01 -3.33 -15.27
CA PRO A 221 -24.66 -2.14 -16.08
C PRO A 221 -23.54 -1.32 -15.46
N ASP A 222 -23.51 -1.16 -14.13
CA ASP A 222 -22.43 -0.40 -13.47
C ASP A 222 -21.12 -1.16 -13.42
N LEU A 223 -21.15 -2.49 -13.40
CA LEU A 223 -19.91 -3.28 -13.54
C LEU A 223 -19.33 -3.19 -14.96
N HIS A 224 -20.18 -3.13 -16.00
CA HIS A 224 -19.75 -2.81 -17.37
C HIS A 224 -19.07 -1.45 -17.44
N LYS A 225 -19.69 -0.41 -16.87
CA LYS A 225 -19.09 0.92 -16.83
C LYS A 225 -17.78 0.96 -16.05
N ALA A 226 -17.70 0.23 -14.91
CA ALA A 226 -16.46 0.14 -14.14
C ALA A 226 -15.33 -0.54 -14.95
N TYR A 227 -15.68 -1.54 -15.78
CA TYR A 227 -14.74 -2.13 -16.71
C TYR A 227 -14.31 -1.13 -17.81
N ASP A 228 -15.23 -0.36 -18.37
CA ASP A 228 -14.92 0.66 -19.38
C ASP A 228 -14.01 1.75 -18.81
N VAL A 229 -14.28 2.21 -17.57
CA VAL A 229 -13.40 3.12 -16.83
C VAL A 229 -12.00 2.50 -16.66
N LEU A 230 -11.92 1.22 -16.27
CA LEU A 230 -10.64 0.52 -16.17
C LEU A 230 -9.90 0.49 -17.51
N GLN A 231 -10.57 0.15 -18.62
CA GLN A 231 -9.96 0.15 -19.96
C GLN A 231 -9.47 1.55 -20.35
N HIS A 232 -10.27 2.58 -20.09
CA HIS A 232 -9.86 3.97 -20.31
C HIS A 232 -8.58 4.32 -19.53
N VAL A 233 -8.49 3.95 -18.26
CA VAL A 233 -7.28 4.17 -17.44
C VAL A 233 -6.10 3.36 -17.95
N LEU A 234 -6.30 2.09 -18.35
CA LEU A 234 -5.23 1.25 -18.88
C LEU A 234 -4.62 1.78 -20.19
N THR A 235 -5.40 2.52 -21.00
CA THR A 235 -4.91 3.15 -22.23
C THR A 235 -4.32 4.54 -22.01
N SER A 236 -4.74 5.23 -20.94
CA SER A 236 -4.34 6.62 -20.66
C SER A 236 -3.08 6.73 -19.79
N TYR A 237 -2.73 5.69 -19.05
CA TYR A 237 -1.61 5.69 -18.09
C TYR A 237 -0.65 4.52 -18.33
N GLN A 238 0.57 4.67 -17.84
CA GLN A 238 1.61 3.62 -17.95
C GLN A 238 1.41 2.54 -16.89
N ILE A 239 0.46 1.64 -17.12
CA ILE A 239 0.12 0.53 -16.23
C ILE A 239 0.90 -0.74 -16.65
N ASP A 240 1.47 -1.45 -15.66
CA ASP A 240 2.03 -2.78 -15.88
C ASP A 240 0.91 -3.80 -16.10
N GLN A 241 0.68 -4.15 -17.34
CA GLN A 241 -0.37 -5.07 -17.79
C GLN A 241 -0.28 -6.47 -17.15
N LYS A 242 0.86 -6.82 -16.54
CA LYS A 242 1.05 -8.08 -15.80
C LYS A 242 0.67 -7.98 -14.34
N ARG A 243 0.43 -6.77 -13.84
CA ARG A 243 0.15 -6.49 -12.41
C ARG A 243 -1.07 -5.60 -12.24
N ILE A 244 -2.19 -6.06 -12.78
CA ILE A 244 -3.52 -5.48 -12.56
C ILE A 244 -4.22 -6.37 -11.56
N TYR A 245 -4.73 -5.79 -10.49
CA TYR A 245 -5.39 -6.49 -9.39
C TYR A 245 -6.80 -5.97 -9.18
N ALA A 246 -7.68 -6.82 -8.66
CA ALA A 246 -9.03 -6.41 -8.27
C ALA A 246 -9.27 -6.76 -6.80
N THR A 247 -9.91 -5.86 -6.08
CA THR A 247 -10.42 -6.09 -4.72
C THR A 247 -11.77 -5.40 -4.58
N GLY A 248 -12.59 -5.89 -3.68
CA GLY A 248 -13.88 -5.28 -3.40
C GLY A 248 -14.60 -5.98 -2.27
N LEU A 249 -15.60 -5.30 -1.72
CA LEU A 249 -16.34 -5.76 -0.55
C LEU A 249 -17.85 -5.80 -0.83
N SER A 250 -18.56 -6.76 -0.22
CA SER A 250 -20.00 -6.93 -0.41
C SER A 250 -20.36 -7.03 -1.91
N GLN A 251 -21.21 -6.16 -2.43
CA GLN A 251 -21.48 -6.14 -3.89
C GLN A 251 -20.18 -6.01 -4.73
N GLY A 252 -19.19 -5.27 -4.25
CA GLY A 252 -17.88 -5.16 -4.89
C GLY A 252 -17.07 -6.46 -4.80
N GLY A 253 -17.29 -7.27 -3.78
CA GLY A 253 -16.76 -8.64 -3.67
C GLY A 253 -17.30 -9.55 -4.76
N PHE A 254 -18.63 -9.54 -5.01
CA PHE A 254 -19.25 -10.21 -6.14
C PHE A 254 -18.74 -9.68 -7.48
N GLY A 255 -18.67 -8.35 -7.63
CA GLY A 255 -18.13 -7.70 -8.83
C GLY A 255 -16.68 -8.09 -9.11
N THR A 256 -15.86 -8.25 -8.07
CA THR A 256 -14.48 -8.73 -8.17
C THR A 256 -14.43 -10.14 -8.77
N TYR A 257 -15.28 -11.07 -8.33
CA TYR A 257 -15.39 -12.39 -8.93
C TYR A 257 -15.87 -12.31 -10.37
N GLN A 258 -16.95 -11.55 -10.64
CA GLN A 258 -17.54 -11.45 -11.98
C GLN A 258 -16.56 -10.87 -13.01
N LEU A 259 -15.77 -9.85 -12.67
CA LEU A 259 -14.72 -9.34 -13.55
C LEU A 259 -13.67 -10.41 -13.87
N ASN A 260 -13.29 -11.23 -12.88
CA ASN A 260 -12.29 -12.29 -13.10
C ASN A 260 -12.85 -13.50 -13.88
N ILE A 261 -14.15 -13.76 -13.80
CA ILE A 261 -14.83 -14.77 -14.62
C ILE A 261 -14.97 -14.30 -16.07
N THR A 262 -15.43 -13.05 -16.26
CA THR A 262 -15.68 -12.50 -17.60
C THR A 262 -14.38 -12.17 -18.34
N TYR A 263 -13.37 -11.69 -17.62
CA TYR A 263 -12.07 -11.31 -18.17
C TYR A 263 -10.93 -12.08 -17.48
N PRO A 264 -10.83 -13.39 -17.63
CA PRO A 264 -9.92 -14.26 -16.85
C PRO A 264 -8.44 -13.95 -17.09
N ARG A 265 -8.12 -13.27 -18.22
CA ARG A 265 -6.76 -12.89 -18.56
C ARG A 265 -6.40 -11.46 -18.20
N LEU A 266 -7.26 -10.70 -17.52
CA LEU A 266 -7.02 -9.29 -17.22
C LEU A 266 -6.26 -9.12 -15.89
N PHE A 267 -6.72 -9.75 -14.83
CA PHE A 267 -6.18 -9.56 -13.49
C PHE A 267 -5.13 -10.61 -13.12
N ALA A 268 -4.09 -10.19 -12.43
CA ALA A 268 -3.04 -11.07 -11.90
C ALA A 268 -3.48 -11.79 -10.62
N ALA A 269 -4.29 -11.13 -9.80
CA ALA A 269 -4.86 -11.67 -8.57
C ALA A 269 -6.11 -10.90 -8.15
N MET A 270 -6.85 -11.45 -7.19
CA MET A 270 -8.02 -10.79 -6.60
C MET A 270 -8.16 -11.03 -5.10
N ILE A 271 -8.75 -10.03 -4.42
CA ILE A 271 -9.12 -10.08 -2.99
C ILE A 271 -10.61 -9.75 -2.86
N PRO A 272 -11.52 -10.72 -3.01
CA PRO A 272 -12.95 -10.53 -2.78
C PRO A 272 -13.28 -10.70 -1.29
N ILE A 273 -14.09 -9.78 -0.75
CA ILE A 273 -14.48 -9.77 0.68
C ILE A 273 -16.01 -9.76 0.77
N ALA A 274 -16.59 -10.59 1.65
CA ALA A 274 -18.04 -10.71 1.87
C ALA A 274 -18.81 -10.88 0.55
N GLY A 275 -18.37 -11.80 -0.31
CA GLY A 275 -18.98 -12.05 -1.62
C GLY A 275 -18.84 -13.50 -2.06
N GLY A 276 -19.26 -13.78 -3.29
CA GLY A 276 -19.17 -15.11 -3.87
C GLY A 276 -19.23 -15.09 -5.40
N ALA A 277 -19.06 -16.25 -6.01
CA ALA A 277 -19.17 -16.48 -7.45
C ALA A 277 -20.15 -17.63 -7.74
N ASP A 278 -20.63 -17.70 -8.96
CA ASP A 278 -21.36 -18.87 -9.47
C ASP A 278 -20.44 -20.10 -9.42
N PRO A 279 -20.76 -21.13 -8.62
CA PRO A 279 -19.94 -22.34 -8.50
C PRO A 279 -19.70 -23.05 -9.84
N SER A 280 -20.64 -22.94 -10.80
CA SER A 280 -20.50 -23.52 -12.13
C SER A 280 -19.36 -22.91 -12.96
N LYS A 281 -18.88 -21.71 -12.59
CA LYS A 281 -17.77 -20.99 -13.22
C LYS A 281 -16.42 -21.18 -12.51
N ALA A 282 -16.37 -22.00 -11.49
CA ALA A 282 -15.19 -22.22 -10.66
C ALA A 282 -13.94 -22.66 -11.46
N GLY A 283 -14.14 -23.44 -12.52
CA GLY A 283 -13.03 -23.86 -13.40
C GLY A 283 -12.26 -22.68 -14.04
N ILE A 284 -12.94 -21.55 -14.29
CA ILE A 284 -12.30 -20.33 -14.80
C ILE A 284 -11.37 -19.72 -13.76
N LEU A 285 -11.72 -19.86 -12.48
CA LEU A 285 -11.01 -19.27 -11.34
C LEU A 285 -9.93 -20.19 -10.77
N ALA A 286 -9.89 -21.48 -11.16
CA ALA A 286 -9.03 -22.49 -10.54
C ALA A 286 -7.52 -22.12 -10.55
N HIS A 287 -7.07 -21.41 -11.56
CA HIS A 287 -5.66 -21.00 -11.68
C HIS A 287 -5.41 -19.53 -11.30
N LYS A 288 -6.41 -18.84 -10.75
CA LYS A 288 -6.29 -17.45 -10.32
C LYS A 288 -5.78 -17.38 -8.88
N PRO A 289 -4.74 -16.59 -8.61
CA PRO A 289 -4.40 -16.22 -7.23
C PRO A 289 -5.57 -15.47 -6.59
N ILE A 290 -6.13 -16.07 -5.54
CA ILE A 290 -7.29 -15.55 -4.79
C ILE A 290 -6.96 -15.58 -3.31
N TRP A 291 -7.28 -14.49 -2.61
CA TRP A 291 -7.38 -14.49 -1.15
C TRP A 291 -8.73 -13.91 -0.76
N ALA A 292 -9.67 -14.78 -0.43
CA ALA A 292 -11.02 -14.42 -0.09
C ALA A 292 -11.21 -14.29 1.43
N PHE A 293 -12.12 -13.41 1.85
CA PHE A 293 -12.42 -13.14 3.25
C PHE A 293 -13.93 -13.07 3.48
N HIS A 294 -14.42 -13.61 4.62
CA HIS A 294 -15.81 -13.52 5.00
C HIS A 294 -15.97 -13.76 6.51
N ALA A 295 -16.98 -13.16 7.14
CA ALA A 295 -17.34 -13.45 8.52
C ALA A 295 -18.44 -14.54 8.58
N GLU A 296 -18.33 -15.45 9.54
CA GLU A 296 -19.29 -16.53 9.73
C GLU A 296 -20.68 -16.01 10.14
N ASP A 297 -20.70 -14.89 10.86
CA ASP A 297 -21.89 -14.22 11.40
C ASP A 297 -22.45 -13.12 10.47
N ASP A 298 -22.02 -13.07 9.20
CA ASP A 298 -22.50 -12.07 8.23
C ASP A 298 -24.02 -12.20 8.03
N SER A 299 -24.77 -11.23 8.54
CA SER A 299 -26.24 -11.18 8.52
C SER A 299 -26.82 -10.66 7.22
N ILE A 300 -25.98 -10.08 6.33
CA ILE A 300 -26.39 -9.48 5.05
C ILE A 300 -26.09 -10.40 3.88
N ILE A 301 -24.86 -10.90 3.80
CA ILE A 301 -24.43 -11.83 2.75
C ILE A 301 -24.11 -13.18 3.40
N PRO A 302 -25.00 -14.18 3.27
CA PRO A 302 -24.77 -15.50 3.86
C PRO A 302 -23.39 -16.06 3.52
N ILE A 303 -22.66 -16.52 4.53
CA ILE A 303 -21.32 -17.12 4.40
C ILE A 303 -21.26 -18.25 3.38
N SER A 304 -22.40 -18.90 3.10
CA SER A 304 -22.51 -19.98 2.11
C SER A 304 -22.05 -19.54 0.71
N TYR A 305 -22.20 -18.27 0.35
CA TYR A 305 -21.69 -17.75 -0.93
C TYR A 305 -20.17 -17.92 -1.04
N ALA A 306 -19.43 -17.54 -0.02
CA ALA A 306 -17.97 -17.73 -0.01
C ALA A 306 -17.59 -19.20 0.09
N ARG A 307 -18.18 -19.95 1.04
CA ARG A 307 -17.88 -21.38 1.26
C ARG A 307 -18.12 -22.20 -0.02
N ASN A 308 -19.27 -22.02 -0.68
CA ASN A 308 -19.60 -22.72 -1.93
C ASN A 308 -18.64 -22.35 -3.07
N THR A 309 -18.29 -21.08 -3.20
CA THR A 309 -17.32 -20.60 -4.19
C THR A 309 -15.95 -21.22 -3.97
N ILE A 310 -15.42 -21.15 -2.75
CA ILE A 310 -14.10 -21.69 -2.41
C ILE A 310 -14.07 -23.21 -2.62
N GLN A 311 -15.08 -23.92 -2.14
CA GLN A 311 -15.18 -25.37 -2.32
C GLN A 311 -15.23 -25.76 -3.81
N ALA A 312 -15.99 -25.02 -4.63
CA ALA A 312 -16.07 -25.28 -6.07
C ALA A 312 -14.73 -25.04 -6.77
N ILE A 313 -14.01 -23.96 -6.41
CA ILE A 313 -12.68 -23.68 -6.95
C ILE A 313 -11.69 -24.78 -6.57
N GLN A 314 -11.71 -25.25 -5.32
CA GLN A 314 -10.87 -26.36 -4.86
C GLN A 314 -11.20 -27.67 -5.61
N LYS A 315 -12.48 -28.00 -5.80
CA LYS A 315 -12.92 -29.16 -6.61
C LYS A 315 -12.45 -29.06 -8.07
N ALA A 316 -12.32 -27.84 -8.60
CA ALA A 316 -11.79 -27.58 -9.94
C ALA A 316 -10.24 -27.58 -10.01
N GLY A 317 -9.56 -27.95 -8.91
CA GLY A 317 -8.09 -28.03 -8.83
C GLY A 317 -7.40 -26.73 -8.45
N GLY A 318 -8.14 -25.68 -8.08
CA GLY A 318 -7.57 -24.43 -7.62
C GLY A 318 -7.13 -24.47 -6.15
N GLN A 319 -6.29 -23.50 -5.77
CA GLN A 319 -5.77 -23.37 -4.39
C GLN A 319 -5.98 -21.93 -3.86
N PRO A 320 -7.25 -21.49 -3.70
CA PRO A 320 -7.54 -20.18 -3.16
C PRO A 320 -7.14 -20.11 -1.69
N LEU A 321 -6.57 -18.98 -1.26
CA LEU A 321 -6.49 -18.65 0.16
C LEU A 321 -7.89 -18.18 0.61
N TYR A 322 -8.30 -18.64 1.78
CA TYR A 322 -9.56 -18.26 2.38
C TYR A 322 -9.40 -18.01 3.87
N THR A 323 -9.79 -16.83 4.31
CA THR A 323 -9.85 -16.46 5.73
C THR A 323 -11.30 -16.27 6.11
N GLU A 324 -11.78 -17.15 6.99
CA GLU A 324 -13.10 -17.08 7.58
C GLU A 324 -12.97 -16.59 9.01
N TYR A 325 -13.67 -15.52 9.34
CA TYR A 325 -13.69 -14.98 10.69
C TYR A 325 -14.81 -15.62 11.48
N ALA A 326 -14.46 -16.28 12.58
CA ALA A 326 -15.43 -16.95 13.45
C ALA A 326 -16.40 -15.93 14.08
N SER A 327 -17.65 -16.32 14.26
CA SER A 327 -18.75 -15.50 14.79
C SER A 327 -18.46 -14.88 16.17
N LYS A 328 -17.58 -15.49 16.97
CA LYS A 328 -17.14 -14.94 18.26
C LYS A 328 -16.45 -13.58 18.17
N TYR A 329 -15.99 -13.18 16.99
CA TYR A 329 -15.37 -11.86 16.77
C TYR A 329 -16.38 -10.75 16.52
N GLY A 330 -17.64 -11.09 16.15
CA GLY A 330 -18.71 -10.14 15.97
C GLY A 330 -18.50 -9.14 14.82
N TYR A 331 -17.82 -9.57 13.74
CA TYR A 331 -17.57 -8.68 12.60
C TYR A 331 -18.81 -8.46 11.75
N ASP A 332 -19.77 -9.40 11.81
CA ASP A 332 -20.97 -9.35 10.98
C ASP A 332 -20.63 -9.06 9.49
N HIS A 333 -21.36 -8.17 8.85
CA HIS A 333 -21.09 -7.81 7.44
C HIS A 333 -19.78 -7.00 7.24
N ALA A 334 -19.15 -6.50 8.30
CA ALA A 334 -17.97 -5.63 8.22
C ALA A 334 -16.62 -6.39 8.19
N SER A 335 -16.59 -7.62 7.68
CA SER A 335 -15.37 -8.45 7.58
C SER A 335 -14.23 -7.82 6.76
N TRP A 336 -14.48 -6.76 6.01
CA TRP A 336 -13.44 -6.01 5.30
C TRP A 336 -12.49 -5.26 6.23
N THR A 337 -12.93 -4.85 7.42
CA THR A 337 -12.05 -4.18 8.39
C THR A 337 -10.87 -5.08 8.76
N PRO A 338 -11.06 -6.27 9.35
CA PRO A 338 -9.93 -7.15 9.64
C PRO A 338 -9.26 -7.72 8.38
N ALA A 339 -9.98 -7.86 7.25
CA ALA A 339 -9.40 -8.36 6.02
C ALA A 339 -8.30 -7.44 5.49
N TYR A 340 -8.57 -6.14 5.41
CA TYR A 340 -7.57 -5.17 4.97
C TYR A 340 -6.45 -4.95 6.01
N GLU A 341 -6.63 -5.40 7.26
CA GLU A 341 -5.61 -5.41 8.32
C GLU A 341 -4.76 -6.68 8.35
N THR A 342 -5.09 -7.66 7.51
CA THR A 342 -4.38 -8.94 7.51
C THR A 342 -2.88 -8.74 7.23
N PRO A 343 -1.99 -9.20 8.14
CA PRO A 343 -0.55 -9.11 7.94
C PRO A 343 -0.10 -9.79 6.64
N GLY A 344 0.70 -9.10 5.85
CA GLY A 344 1.23 -9.63 4.59
C GLY A 344 0.27 -9.54 3.40
N LEU A 345 -0.98 -9.08 3.56
CA LEU A 345 -1.97 -8.98 2.47
C LEU A 345 -1.45 -8.20 1.27
N THR A 346 -0.86 -7.04 1.53
CA THR A 346 -0.33 -6.16 0.48
C THR A 346 0.86 -6.81 -0.23
N ASP A 347 1.78 -7.40 0.51
CA ASP A 347 2.93 -8.10 -0.05
C ASP A 347 2.51 -9.30 -0.90
N TRP A 348 1.53 -10.08 -0.41
CA TRP A 348 0.97 -11.18 -1.16
C TRP A 348 0.36 -10.71 -2.49
N LEU A 349 -0.45 -9.64 -2.49
CA LEU A 349 -1.07 -9.14 -3.71
C LEU A 349 -0.03 -8.69 -4.74
N PHE A 350 0.92 -7.85 -4.32
CA PHE A 350 1.92 -7.28 -5.23
C PHE A 350 2.99 -8.28 -5.69
N ALA A 351 3.12 -9.43 -5.02
CA ALA A 351 3.94 -10.54 -5.47
C ALA A 351 3.32 -11.29 -6.67
N GLN A 352 1.99 -11.19 -6.88
CA GLN A 352 1.31 -11.89 -7.96
C GLN A 352 1.60 -11.20 -9.30
N ARG A 353 1.83 -12.02 -10.32
CA ARG A 353 2.12 -11.55 -11.66
C ARG A 353 1.49 -12.48 -12.70
N ARG A 354 0.79 -11.90 -13.66
CA ARG A 354 0.20 -12.67 -14.75
C ARG A 354 1.28 -13.21 -15.69
N SER A 355 1.27 -14.51 -15.93
CA SER A 355 2.04 -15.12 -17.03
C SER A 355 1.25 -14.97 -18.33
N PHE A 356 1.92 -14.60 -19.41
CA PHE A 356 1.37 -14.76 -20.76
C PHE A 356 1.65 -16.22 -21.19
N ARG A 357 0.69 -17.09 -20.95
CA ARG A 357 0.64 -18.38 -21.66
C ARG A 357 -0.56 -18.40 -22.58
#